data_f490656c6157b956f33c1cb3324b6334
#
_entry.id   f490656c6157b956f33c1cb3324b6334
#
_cell.length_a   1.000
_cell.length_b   1.000
_cell.length_c   1.000
_cell.angle_alpha   90.00
_cell.angle_beta   90.00
_cell.angle_gamma   90.00
#
_symmetry.space_group_name_H-M   'P 1'
#
loop_
_entity.id
_entity.type
_entity.pdbx_description
1 polymer ?
#
loop_
_entity_poly.entity_id
_entity_poly.type
_entity_poly.pdbx_seq_one_letter_code
_entity_poly.pdbx_strand_id
1 'polypeptide(L)'
;MILQIHIDVLRGLALKGCLDDFILLKTSELADWLGKSQQSASSYLIQLEKAGLIHRSYTRKASKIKITEAGRNVLLRRFSEYRRIFRPSGEKNKIRLTGTLETGFGEGAYYISLVHYQDQIKDKLGFEPYSGTFNIKLDLESIPALEALSSVECIRINGFTDKGRTFGSVNCHPCSIEGVEGAIIIPERTHYHDRVEVISPWFLREKLNKVENDRVILDIDIYPRIN
;
A
#
# COMPACT_ATOMS: atom_id res chain seq x y z
N MET A 1 21.50 5.86 -6.14
CA MET A 1 20.73 5.43 -7.33
C MET A 1 20.61 3.91 -7.30
N ILE A 2 19.39 3.35 -7.35
CA ILE A 2 19.14 1.90 -7.37
C ILE A 2 19.22 1.45 -8.83
N LEU A 3 20.15 0.55 -9.15
CA LEU A 3 20.32 -0.03 -10.48
C LEU A 3 19.45 -1.28 -10.64
N GLN A 4 19.21 -1.70 -11.89
CA GLN A 4 18.44 -2.93 -12.19
C GLN A 4 18.99 -4.16 -11.46
N ILE A 5 20.30 -4.30 -11.38
CA ILE A 5 20.93 -5.42 -10.67
C ILE A 5 20.56 -5.49 -9.18
N HIS A 6 20.36 -4.36 -8.52
CA HIS A 6 19.91 -4.33 -7.13
C HIS A 6 18.49 -4.89 -6.98
N ILE A 7 17.62 -4.62 -7.95
CA ILE A 7 16.26 -5.17 -7.98
C ILE A 7 16.30 -6.68 -8.19
N ASP A 8 17.17 -7.16 -9.07
CA ASP A 8 17.35 -8.60 -9.33
C ASP A 8 17.89 -9.32 -8.08
N VAL A 9 18.81 -8.70 -7.35
CA VAL A 9 19.29 -9.21 -6.06
C VAL A 9 18.16 -9.25 -5.02
N LEU A 10 17.40 -8.16 -4.86
CA LEU A 10 16.26 -8.11 -3.94
C LEU A 10 15.22 -9.19 -4.28
N ARG A 11 14.87 -9.35 -5.56
CA ARG A 11 13.94 -10.38 -6.02
C ARG A 11 14.41 -11.78 -5.62
N GLY A 12 15.68 -12.08 -5.82
CA GLY A 12 16.19 -13.38 -5.45
C GLY A 12 16.27 -13.61 -3.96
N LEU A 13 16.59 -12.60 -3.18
CA LEU A 13 16.49 -12.66 -1.72
C LEU A 13 15.04 -12.94 -1.28
N ALA A 14 14.06 -12.28 -1.91
CA ALA A 14 12.64 -12.50 -1.63
C ALA A 14 12.21 -13.94 -1.94
N LEU A 15 12.62 -14.49 -3.10
CA LEU A 15 12.34 -15.89 -3.47
C LEU A 15 12.97 -16.91 -2.52
N LYS A 16 13.98 -16.51 -1.74
CA LYS A 16 14.60 -17.33 -0.69
C LYS A 16 13.97 -17.14 0.69
N GLY A 17 12.88 -16.37 0.80
CA GLY A 17 12.15 -16.14 2.06
C GLY A 17 12.66 -14.96 2.89
N CYS A 18 13.56 -14.14 2.35
CA CYS A 18 14.08 -12.97 3.08
C CYS A 18 13.06 -11.85 3.32
N LEU A 19 11.84 -11.95 2.79
CA LEU A 19 10.75 -11.01 3.06
C LEU A 19 10.20 -11.18 4.47
N ASP A 20 10.03 -12.41 4.89
CA ASP A 20 9.33 -12.73 6.13
C ASP A 20 10.30 -12.93 7.28
N ASP A 21 11.44 -13.60 7.02
CA ASP A 21 12.42 -13.96 8.04
C ASP A 21 13.86 -13.61 7.66
N PHE A 22 14.72 -13.64 8.67
CA PHE A 22 16.17 -13.60 8.48
C PHE A 22 16.69 -14.92 7.95
N ILE A 23 17.18 -14.93 6.72
CA ILE A 23 17.76 -16.13 6.08
C ILE A 23 19.28 -16.05 6.09
N LEU A 24 19.93 -17.19 6.39
CA LEU A 24 21.38 -17.35 6.27
C LEU A 24 21.74 -17.57 4.80
N LEU A 25 22.59 -16.71 4.25
CA LEU A 25 23.04 -16.78 2.86
C LEU A 25 24.56 -16.59 2.79
N LYS A 26 25.25 -17.51 2.10
CA LYS A 26 26.66 -17.33 1.75
C LYS A 26 26.79 -16.44 0.53
N THR A 27 27.79 -15.59 0.52
CA THR A 27 28.06 -14.70 -0.64
C THR A 27 28.38 -15.49 -1.92
N SER A 28 28.96 -16.70 -1.78
CA SER A 28 29.19 -17.64 -2.91
C SER A 28 27.88 -18.08 -3.55
N GLU A 29 26.88 -18.47 -2.74
CA GLU A 29 25.57 -18.90 -3.24
C GLU A 29 24.86 -17.77 -3.99
N LEU A 30 24.99 -16.53 -3.50
CA LEU A 30 24.47 -15.36 -4.19
C LEU A 30 25.22 -15.09 -5.50
N ALA A 31 26.54 -15.25 -5.49
CA ALA A 31 27.39 -15.08 -6.66
C ALA A 31 27.03 -16.07 -7.77
N ASP A 32 26.91 -17.35 -7.42
CA ASP A 32 26.53 -18.45 -8.32
C ASP A 32 25.16 -18.19 -8.95
N TRP A 33 24.20 -17.79 -8.12
CA TRP A 33 22.85 -17.47 -8.60
C TRP A 33 22.81 -16.25 -9.53
N LEU A 34 23.64 -15.23 -9.28
CA LEU A 34 23.70 -14.02 -10.13
C LEU A 34 24.58 -14.22 -11.38
N GLY A 35 25.34 -15.30 -11.48
CA GLY A 35 26.37 -15.48 -12.49
C GLY A 35 27.48 -14.41 -12.39
N LYS A 36 27.84 -14.00 -11.18
CA LYS A 36 28.82 -12.94 -10.89
C LYS A 36 29.90 -13.42 -9.93
N SER A 37 30.96 -12.64 -9.78
CA SER A 37 32.00 -12.91 -8.78
C SER A 37 31.48 -12.71 -7.35
N GLN A 38 32.06 -13.40 -6.37
CA GLN A 38 31.75 -13.21 -4.95
C GLN A 38 31.99 -11.75 -4.50
N GLN A 39 32.98 -11.08 -5.05
CA GLN A 39 33.27 -9.68 -4.78
C GLN A 39 32.10 -8.78 -5.28
N SER A 40 31.57 -9.02 -6.47
CA SER A 40 30.40 -8.32 -6.99
C SER A 40 29.16 -8.56 -6.13
N ALA A 41 28.89 -9.83 -5.78
CA ALA A 41 27.75 -10.19 -4.93
C ALA A 41 27.85 -9.51 -3.55
N SER A 42 29.04 -9.49 -2.94
CA SER A 42 29.28 -8.78 -1.68
C SER A 42 29.04 -7.27 -1.82
N SER A 43 29.51 -6.67 -2.91
CA SER A 43 29.32 -5.25 -3.19
C SER A 43 27.84 -4.89 -3.33
N TYR A 44 27.05 -5.71 -4.01
CA TYR A 44 25.59 -5.47 -4.13
C TYR A 44 24.88 -5.55 -2.77
N LEU A 45 25.24 -6.50 -1.92
CA LEU A 45 24.66 -6.57 -0.56
C LEU A 45 25.02 -5.35 0.28
N ILE A 46 26.25 -4.84 0.20
CA ILE A 46 26.69 -3.62 0.89
C ILE A 46 25.89 -2.40 0.37
N GLN A 47 25.68 -2.32 -0.93
CA GLN A 47 24.92 -1.21 -1.52
C GLN A 47 23.45 -1.25 -1.13
N LEU A 48 22.83 -2.43 -1.10
CA LEU A 48 21.44 -2.59 -0.64
C LEU A 48 21.28 -2.26 0.85
N GLU A 49 22.23 -2.66 1.68
CA GLU A 49 22.26 -2.35 3.11
C GLU A 49 22.42 -0.84 3.33
N LYS A 50 23.36 -0.18 2.66
CA LYS A 50 23.53 1.29 2.70
C LYS A 50 22.31 2.06 2.20
N ALA A 51 21.57 1.50 1.26
CA ALA A 51 20.32 2.06 0.76
C ALA A 51 19.12 1.79 1.69
N GLY A 52 19.31 1.07 2.80
CA GLY A 52 18.27 0.72 3.75
C GLY A 52 17.25 -0.30 3.23
N LEU A 53 17.58 -1.04 2.16
CA LEU A 53 16.66 -1.97 1.51
C LEU A 53 16.74 -3.40 2.11
N ILE A 54 17.82 -3.71 2.82
CA ILE A 54 18.00 -4.95 3.57
C ILE A 54 18.60 -4.66 4.95
N HIS A 55 18.25 -5.50 5.91
CA HIS A 55 19.01 -5.67 7.14
C HIS A 55 19.99 -6.80 6.96
N ARG A 56 21.24 -6.60 7.39
CA ARG A 56 22.29 -7.59 7.29
C ARG A 56 23.08 -7.68 8.60
N SER A 57 23.29 -8.90 9.06
CA SER A 57 24.23 -9.19 10.15
C SER A 57 25.16 -10.31 9.73
N TYR A 58 26.37 -10.28 10.28
CA TYR A 58 27.43 -11.20 9.89
C TYR A 58 27.57 -12.34 10.89
N THR A 59 27.73 -13.54 10.37
CA THR A 59 28.20 -14.71 11.13
C THR A 59 29.57 -15.11 10.60
N ARG A 60 30.26 -16.02 11.29
CA ARG A 60 31.59 -16.48 10.85
C ARG A 60 31.63 -17.11 9.45
N LYS A 61 30.48 -17.59 8.92
CA LYS A 61 30.42 -18.36 7.66
C LYS A 61 29.41 -17.86 6.66
N ALA A 62 28.51 -16.95 7.04
CA ALA A 62 27.40 -16.48 6.20
C ALA A 62 26.90 -15.11 6.67
N SER A 63 26.08 -14.47 5.87
CA SER A 63 25.31 -13.29 6.27
C SER A 63 23.88 -13.70 6.60
N LYS A 64 23.33 -13.13 7.66
CA LYS A 64 21.91 -13.23 8.01
C LYS A 64 21.21 -12.00 7.41
N ILE A 65 20.28 -12.21 6.48
CA ILE A 65 19.70 -11.15 5.66
C ILE A 65 18.19 -11.19 5.77
N LYS A 66 17.58 -10.01 5.92
CA LYS A 66 16.13 -9.78 5.80
C LYS A 66 15.88 -8.53 4.95
N ILE A 67 14.88 -8.55 4.09
CA ILE A 67 14.45 -7.40 3.31
C ILE A 67 13.68 -6.45 4.25
N THR A 68 13.97 -5.15 4.15
CA THR A 68 13.26 -4.12 4.89
C THR A 68 11.93 -3.77 4.21
N GLU A 69 11.08 -3.01 4.89
CA GLU A 69 9.86 -2.45 4.29
C GLU A 69 10.18 -1.59 3.05
N ALA A 70 11.25 -0.80 3.09
CA ALA A 70 11.71 -0.04 1.94
C ALA A 70 12.12 -0.95 0.76
N GLY A 71 12.78 -2.07 1.03
CA GLY A 71 13.13 -3.08 0.03
C GLY A 71 11.91 -3.79 -0.55
N ARG A 72 10.93 -4.13 0.30
CA ARG A 72 9.62 -4.67 -0.12
C ARG A 72 8.92 -3.71 -1.09
N ASN A 73 8.87 -2.43 -0.76
CA ASN A 73 8.24 -1.39 -1.58
C ASN A 73 8.90 -1.23 -2.95
N VAL A 74 10.21 -1.42 -3.06
CA VAL A 74 10.91 -1.45 -4.36
C VAL A 74 10.40 -2.61 -5.23
N LEU A 75 10.25 -3.80 -4.65
CA LEU A 75 9.73 -4.97 -5.38
C LEU A 75 8.26 -4.80 -5.78
N LEU A 76 7.43 -4.25 -4.90
CA LEU A 76 6.02 -3.98 -5.18
C LEU A 76 5.82 -2.99 -6.33
N ARG A 77 6.64 -1.94 -6.40
CA ARG A 77 6.62 -1.02 -7.56
C ARG A 77 6.87 -1.75 -8.87
N ARG A 78 7.88 -2.64 -8.91
CA ARG A 78 8.16 -3.44 -10.10
C ARG A 78 7.04 -4.40 -10.47
N PHE A 79 6.45 -5.04 -9.46
CA PHE A 79 5.26 -5.86 -9.68
C PHE A 79 4.10 -5.06 -10.30
N SER A 80 3.84 -3.86 -9.79
CA SER A 80 2.81 -2.97 -10.34
C SER A 80 3.10 -2.54 -11.78
N GLU A 81 4.38 -2.27 -12.11
CA GLU A 81 4.80 -1.98 -13.48
C GLU A 81 4.53 -3.17 -14.42
N TYR A 82 4.95 -4.39 -14.05
CA TYR A 82 4.71 -5.59 -14.85
C TYR A 82 3.21 -5.90 -14.99
N ARG A 83 2.45 -5.79 -13.91
CA ARG A 83 1.00 -5.97 -13.94
C ARG A 83 0.33 -5.00 -14.92
N ARG A 84 0.82 -3.76 -15.01
CA ARG A 84 0.32 -2.75 -15.96
C ARG A 84 0.66 -3.11 -17.42
N ILE A 85 1.85 -3.66 -17.67
CA ILE A 85 2.31 -4.05 -19.02
C ILE A 85 1.51 -5.27 -19.55
N PHE A 86 1.28 -6.25 -18.68
CA PHE A 86 0.66 -7.52 -19.07
C PHE A 86 -0.86 -7.58 -18.90
N ARG A 87 -1.51 -6.43 -18.64
CA ARG A 87 -2.97 -6.39 -18.58
C ARG A 87 -3.60 -6.60 -19.98
N PRO A 88 -4.69 -7.39 -20.08
CA PRO A 88 -5.47 -7.47 -21.30
C PRO A 88 -6.01 -6.09 -21.68
N SER A 89 -5.87 -5.70 -22.94
CA SER A 89 -6.45 -4.46 -23.49
C SER A 89 -7.97 -4.55 -23.41
N GLY A 90 -8.61 -3.69 -22.62
CA GLY A 90 -10.07 -3.60 -22.51
C GLY A 90 -10.67 -3.74 -21.12
N GLU A 91 -9.93 -4.22 -20.12
CA GLU A 91 -10.39 -4.11 -18.73
C GLU A 91 -10.21 -2.69 -18.22
N LYS A 92 -11.29 -2.07 -17.73
CA LYS A 92 -11.22 -0.85 -16.93
C LYS A 92 -10.18 -1.08 -15.84
N ASN A 93 -9.27 -0.12 -15.70
CA ASN A 93 -8.20 -0.17 -14.70
C ASN A 93 -8.79 -0.20 -13.29
N LYS A 94 -9.13 -1.37 -12.78
CA LYS A 94 -9.66 -1.56 -11.43
C LYS A 94 -8.69 -2.35 -10.57
N ILE A 95 -8.44 -1.85 -9.38
CA ILE A 95 -7.86 -2.64 -8.30
C ILE A 95 -9.02 -3.17 -7.48
N ARG A 96 -9.06 -4.48 -7.25
CA ARG A 96 -10.02 -5.10 -6.34
C ARG A 96 -9.34 -5.40 -5.01
N LEU A 97 -9.96 -4.93 -3.92
CA LEU A 97 -9.60 -5.31 -2.56
C LEU A 97 -10.74 -6.11 -1.95
N THR A 98 -10.40 -7.09 -1.15
CA THR A 98 -11.34 -7.91 -0.39
C THR A 98 -10.94 -7.91 1.07
N GLY A 99 -11.92 -8.03 1.94
CA GLY A 99 -11.68 -8.04 3.38
C GLY A 99 -12.95 -8.30 4.17
N THR A 100 -12.88 -8.07 5.45
CA THR A 100 -13.99 -8.20 6.40
C THR A 100 -14.31 -6.85 7.04
N LEU A 101 -15.59 -6.60 7.24
CA LEU A 101 -16.07 -5.41 7.93
C LEU A 101 -15.70 -5.46 9.41
N GLU A 102 -15.05 -4.39 9.89
CA GLU A 102 -14.70 -4.24 11.31
C GLU A 102 -15.36 -2.99 11.91
N THR A 103 -15.53 -3.00 13.22
CA THR A 103 -15.90 -1.79 13.96
C THR A 103 -14.68 -0.91 14.14
N GLY A 104 -14.74 0.33 13.66
CA GLY A 104 -13.68 1.33 13.82
C GLY A 104 -13.62 1.87 15.26
N PHE A 105 -12.52 2.54 15.58
CA PHE A 105 -12.31 3.18 16.89
C PHE A 105 -13.15 4.45 17.12
N GLY A 106 -14.00 4.83 16.14
CA GLY A 106 -14.88 6.01 16.25
C GLY A 106 -14.21 7.34 15.91
N GLU A 107 -12.91 7.37 15.70
CA GLU A 107 -12.18 8.62 15.36
C GLU A 107 -12.57 9.16 13.98
N GLY A 108 -12.87 8.29 13.02
CA GLY A 108 -13.24 8.66 11.67
C GLY A 108 -14.44 9.60 11.61
N ALA A 109 -15.46 9.36 12.45
CA ALA A 109 -16.64 10.23 12.52
C ALA A 109 -16.28 11.66 12.93
N TYR A 110 -15.36 11.82 13.89
CA TYR A 110 -14.88 13.13 14.31
C TYR A 110 -14.18 13.87 13.16
N TYR A 111 -13.22 13.22 12.49
CA TYR A 111 -12.49 13.87 11.39
C TYR A 111 -13.39 14.23 10.22
N ILE A 112 -14.29 13.34 9.84
CA ILE A 112 -15.23 13.58 8.74
C ILE A 112 -16.25 14.67 9.08
N SER A 113 -16.53 14.94 10.36
CA SER A 113 -17.42 16.04 10.77
C SER A 113 -16.80 17.44 10.67
N LEU A 114 -15.46 17.54 10.48
CA LEU A 114 -14.80 18.83 10.39
C LEU A 114 -15.12 19.52 9.06
N VAL A 115 -15.66 20.74 9.14
CA VAL A 115 -16.14 21.51 7.98
C VAL A 115 -15.08 21.62 6.87
N HIS A 116 -13.81 21.89 7.23
CA HIS A 116 -12.71 22.01 6.27
C HIS A 116 -12.48 20.72 5.45
N TYR A 117 -12.71 19.54 6.03
CA TYR A 117 -12.65 18.30 5.28
C TYR A 117 -13.90 18.06 4.47
N GLN A 118 -15.09 18.31 5.04
CA GLN A 118 -16.37 18.15 4.36
C GLN A 118 -16.45 18.98 3.08
N ASP A 119 -16.07 20.26 3.16
CA ASP A 119 -16.07 21.17 2.01
C ASP A 119 -15.15 20.66 0.89
N GLN A 120 -13.93 20.23 1.24
CA GLN A 120 -13.00 19.68 0.25
C GLN A 120 -13.47 18.35 -0.32
N ILE A 121 -14.06 17.45 0.49
CA ILE A 121 -14.62 16.19 0.02
C ILE A 121 -15.75 16.46 -0.96
N LYS A 122 -16.67 17.35 -0.62
CA LYS A 122 -17.78 17.74 -1.48
C LYS A 122 -17.32 18.34 -2.81
N ASP A 123 -16.32 19.25 -2.76
CA ASP A 123 -15.77 19.90 -3.94
C ASP A 123 -15.01 18.92 -4.85
N LYS A 124 -14.18 18.07 -4.26
CA LYS A 124 -13.23 17.24 -5.01
C LYS A 124 -13.74 15.83 -5.33
N LEU A 125 -14.57 15.24 -4.47
CA LEU A 125 -15.15 13.91 -4.66
C LEU A 125 -16.61 13.96 -5.15
N GLY A 126 -17.25 15.13 -5.09
CA GLY A 126 -18.60 15.33 -5.63
C GLY A 126 -19.75 14.88 -4.72
N PHE A 127 -19.46 14.46 -3.49
CA PHE A 127 -20.48 14.05 -2.53
C PHE A 127 -20.23 14.59 -1.13
N GLU A 128 -21.30 14.72 -0.36
CA GLU A 128 -21.24 15.04 1.07
C GLU A 128 -21.14 13.72 1.86
N PRO A 129 -20.06 13.52 2.65
CA PRO A 129 -19.86 12.24 3.31
C PRO A 129 -20.82 12.05 4.48
N TYR A 130 -21.31 10.82 4.65
CA TYR A 130 -21.95 10.39 5.90
C TYR A 130 -20.96 10.56 7.07
N SER A 131 -21.48 10.92 8.25
CA SER A 131 -20.67 11.18 9.44
C SER A 131 -20.13 9.88 10.03
N GLY A 132 -19.10 9.30 9.40
CA GLY A 132 -18.45 8.08 9.83
C GLY A 132 -17.62 7.43 8.72
N THR A 133 -16.85 6.43 9.10
CA THR A 133 -16.07 5.61 8.18
C THR A 133 -16.52 4.15 8.22
N PHE A 134 -16.43 3.50 7.07
CA PHE A 134 -16.67 2.07 6.92
C PHE A 134 -15.30 1.39 6.92
N ASN A 135 -15.02 0.62 7.98
CA ASN A 135 -13.70 0.08 8.27
C ASN A 135 -13.61 -1.36 7.79
N ILE A 136 -12.57 -1.67 7.04
CA ILE A 136 -12.38 -3.00 6.44
C ILE A 136 -10.97 -3.48 6.77
N LYS A 137 -10.90 -4.66 7.39
CA LYS A 137 -9.67 -5.41 7.52
C LYS A 137 -9.47 -6.21 6.24
N LEU A 138 -8.36 -5.95 5.55
CA LEU A 138 -8.08 -6.58 4.28
C LEU A 138 -7.58 -8.02 4.44
N ASP A 139 -7.93 -8.85 3.46
CA ASP A 139 -7.31 -10.15 3.28
C ASP A 139 -5.83 -9.98 2.93
N LEU A 140 -4.99 -10.93 3.30
CA LEU A 140 -3.56 -10.90 3.03
C LEU A 140 -3.24 -10.71 1.53
N GLU A 141 -4.07 -11.30 0.66
CA GLU A 141 -3.94 -11.19 -0.81
C GLU A 141 -4.22 -9.78 -1.34
N SER A 142 -4.97 -8.97 -0.59
CA SER A 142 -5.30 -7.58 -0.95
C SER A 142 -4.25 -6.56 -0.49
N ILE A 143 -3.38 -6.91 0.46
CA ILE A 143 -2.37 -6.00 0.99
C ILE A 143 -1.42 -5.46 -0.10
N PRO A 144 -0.86 -6.29 -1.02
CA PRO A 144 -0.01 -5.78 -2.10
C PRO A 144 -0.76 -4.83 -3.05
N ALA A 145 -2.07 -5.02 -3.19
CA ALA A 145 -2.90 -4.16 -4.02
C ALA A 145 -3.18 -2.81 -3.33
N LEU A 146 -3.36 -2.79 -2.01
CA LEU A 146 -3.43 -1.55 -1.22
C LEU A 146 -2.13 -0.75 -1.31
N GLU A 147 -0.98 -1.39 -1.13
CA GLU A 147 0.33 -0.75 -1.25
C GLU A 147 0.54 -0.13 -2.64
N ALA A 148 0.03 -0.78 -3.70
CA ALA A 148 0.07 -0.28 -5.07
C ALA A 148 -0.74 1.03 -5.26
N LEU A 149 -1.73 1.32 -4.41
CA LEU A 149 -2.48 2.59 -4.45
C LEU A 149 -1.60 3.81 -4.19
N SER A 150 -0.52 3.68 -3.43
CA SER A 150 0.45 4.76 -3.20
C SER A 150 1.09 5.27 -4.50
N SER A 151 1.08 4.46 -5.57
CA SER A 151 1.64 4.79 -6.89
C SER A 151 0.57 5.19 -7.91
N VAL A 152 -0.70 5.24 -7.49
CA VAL A 152 -1.85 5.62 -8.33
C VAL A 152 -2.18 7.09 -8.07
N GLU A 153 -2.76 7.75 -9.06
CA GLU A 153 -3.29 9.10 -8.89
C GLU A 153 -4.38 9.10 -7.82
N CYS A 154 -4.30 10.05 -6.90
CA CYS A 154 -5.26 10.21 -5.81
C CYS A 154 -5.80 11.63 -5.75
N ILE A 155 -6.96 11.78 -5.16
CA ILE A 155 -7.53 13.09 -4.85
C ILE A 155 -7.04 13.49 -3.46
N ARG A 156 -6.21 14.54 -3.42
CA ARG A 156 -5.66 15.03 -2.15
C ARG A 156 -6.62 15.99 -1.45
N ILE A 157 -6.96 15.64 -0.23
CA ILE A 157 -7.64 16.52 0.73
C ILE A 157 -6.56 17.15 1.60
N ASN A 158 -6.43 18.47 1.56
CA ASN A 158 -5.37 19.19 2.26
C ASN A 158 -5.64 19.25 3.75
N GLY A 159 -4.56 19.13 4.53
CA GLY A 159 -4.58 19.40 5.96
C GLY A 159 -4.78 20.89 6.26
N PHE A 160 -5.10 21.21 7.50
CA PHE A 160 -5.33 22.58 7.98
C PHE A 160 -4.94 22.71 9.46
N THR A 161 -4.92 23.95 9.94
CA THR A 161 -4.72 24.21 11.37
C THR A 161 -5.95 24.95 11.89
N ASP A 162 -6.55 24.44 12.97
CA ASP A 162 -7.66 25.08 13.67
C ASP A 162 -7.39 25.07 15.17
N LYS A 163 -7.58 26.21 15.82
CA LYS A 163 -7.39 26.42 17.28
C LYS A 163 -6.08 25.85 17.81
N GLY A 164 -4.99 26.01 17.08
CA GLY A 164 -3.66 25.54 17.45
C GLY A 164 -3.42 24.01 17.25
N ARG A 165 -4.39 23.28 16.76
CA ARG A 165 -4.26 21.85 16.38
C ARG A 165 -4.07 21.73 14.88
N THR A 166 -3.06 20.98 14.45
CA THR A 166 -2.80 20.68 13.03
C THR A 166 -3.43 19.35 12.65
N PHE A 167 -4.19 19.38 11.57
CA PHE A 167 -4.83 18.23 10.95
C PHE A 167 -4.10 17.87 9.66
N GLY A 168 -3.78 16.60 9.47
CA GLY A 168 -2.97 16.12 8.35
C GLY A 168 -3.73 16.06 7.03
N SER A 169 -3.00 15.99 5.92
CA SER A 169 -3.60 15.72 4.61
C SER A 169 -4.00 14.25 4.48
N VAL A 170 -4.99 14.01 3.61
CA VAL A 170 -5.53 12.67 3.34
C VAL A 170 -5.55 12.44 1.84
N ASN A 171 -5.08 11.29 1.39
CA ASN A 171 -5.21 10.84 0.01
C ASN A 171 -6.48 10.01 -0.16
N CYS A 172 -7.33 10.40 -1.11
CA CYS A 172 -8.60 9.73 -1.39
C CYS A 172 -8.53 9.02 -2.74
N HIS A 173 -8.97 7.76 -2.76
CA HIS A 173 -9.11 6.96 -3.98
C HIS A 173 -10.58 6.64 -4.18
N PRO A 174 -11.25 7.24 -5.18
CA PRO A 174 -12.63 6.89 -5.51
C PRO A 174 -12.78 5.39 -5.76
N CYS A 175 -13.81 4.80 -5.17
CA CYS A 175 -14.07 3.38 -5.27
C CYS A 175 -15.56 3.06 -5.30
N SER A 176 -15.87 1.83 -5.64
CA SER A 176 -17.21 1.25 -5.50
C SER A 176 -17.15 0.11 -4.49
N ILE A 177 -18.03 0.15 -3.50
CA ILE A 177 -18.19 -0.90 -2.50
C ILE A 177 -19.44 -1.70 -2.89
N GLU A 178 -19.24 -2.86 -3.49
CA GLU A 178 -20.34 -3.72 -4.00
C GLU A 178 -21.38 -2.93 -4.82
N GLY A 179 -20.91 -1.99 -5.65
CA GLY A 179 -21.75 -1.15 -6.50
C GLY A 179 -22.19 0.19 -5.87
N VAL A 180 -21.91 0.44 -4.59
CA VAL A 180 -22.21 1.70 -3.92
C VAL A 180 -20.98 2.61 -3.95
N GLU A 181 -21.19 3.88 -4.29
CA GLU A 181 -20.14 4.90 -4.39
C GLU A 181 -19.48 5.20 -3.04
N GLY A 182 -18.16 5.41 -3.08
CA GLY A 182 -17.38 5.87 -1.95
C GLY A 182 -15.94 6.21 -2.33
N ALA A 183 -15.12 6.48 -1.33
CA ALA A 183 -13.69 6.67 -1.50
C ALA A 183 -12.92 6.08 -0.33
N ILE A 184 -11.83 5.35 -0.64
CA ILE A 184 -10.85 4.95 0.37
C ILE A 184 -10.09 6.20 0.79
N ILE A 185 -9.94 6.39 2.10
CA ILE A 185 -9.14 7.46 2.68
C ILE A 185 -7.86 6.88 3.28
N ILE A 186 -6.72 7.47 2.92
CA ILE A 186 -5.40 7.09 3.41
C ILE A 186 -4.74 8.34 3.99
N PRO A 187 -4.74 8.51 5.32
CA PRO A 187 -4.01 9.60 5.97
C PRO A 187 -2.51 9.51 5.70
N GLU A 188 -1.83 10.65 5.51
CA GLU A 188 -0.37 10.67 5.26
C GLU A 188 0.46 10.04 6.40
N ARG A 189 -0.09 9.99 7.60
CA ARG A 189 0.56 9.43 8.78
C ARG A 189 -0.13 8.14 9.25
N THR A 190 -0.68 7.36 8.33
CA THR A 190 -1.28 6.08 8.71
C THR A 190 -0.22 5.06 9.11
N HIS A 191 -0.53 4.28 10.15
CA HIS A 191 0.31 3.20 10.66
C HIS A 191 -0.27 1.81 10.33
N TYR A 192 -1.45 1.75 9.70
CA TYR A 192 -2.12 0.49 9.38
C TYR A 192 -1.78 0.07 7.95
N HIS A 193 -1.33 -1.18 7.80
CA HIS A 193 -0.95 -1.77 6.53
C HIS A 193 -1.98 -2.80 6.03
N ASP A 194 -2.92 -3.22 6.91
CA ASP A 194 -3.90 -4.27 6.66
C ASP A 194 -5.36 -3.78 6.74
N ARG A 195 -5.57 -2.47 6.85
CA ARG A 195 -6.90 -1.86 7.02
C ARG A 195 -7.09 -0.68 6.11
N VAL A 196 -8.34 -0.50 5.69
CA VAL A 196 -8.76 0.69 4.97
C VAL A 196 -10.03 1.26 5.58
N GLU A 197 -10.13 2.58 5.52
CA GLU A 197 -11.32 3.32 5.86
C GLU A 197 -11.96 3.86 4.60
N VAL A 198 -13.28 3.72 4.49
CA VAL A 198 -14.05 4.19 3.33
C VAL A 198 -15.08 5.22 3.78
N ILE A 199 -15.13 6.34 3.07
CA ILE A 199 -16.19 7.34 3.17
C ILE A 199 -17.17 7.18 2.01
N SER A 200 -18.43 7.51 2.26
CA SER A 200 -19.51 7.43 1.28
C SER A 200 -20.59 8.45 1.63
N PRO A 201 -21.44 8.88 0.68
CA PRO A 201 -22.62 9.67 1.02
C PRO A 201 -23.68 8.86 1.82
N TRP A 202 -23.51 7.54 1.91
CA TRP A 202 -24.47 6.64 2.54
C TRP A 202 -23.92 6.02 3.83
N PHE A 203 -24.80 5.68 4.75
CA PHE A 203 -24.46 4.77 5.84
C PHE A 203 -24.30 3.35 5.26
N LEU A 204 -23.05 3.00 4.92
CA LEU A 204 -22.73 1.79 4.15
C LEU A 204 -23.17 0.49 4.81
N ARG A 205 -23.16 0.40 6.16
CA ARG A 205 -23.64 -0.80 6.86
C ARG A 205 -25.10 -1.09 6.54
N GLU A 206 -25.94 -0.07 6.57
CA GLU A 206 -27.34 -0.19 6.23
C GLU A 206 -27.55 -0.36 4.73
N LYS A 207 -26.87 0.48 3.91
CA LYS A 207 -27.01 0.47 2.45
C LYS A 207 -26.66 -0.86 1.81
N LEU A 208 -25.64 -1.56 2.36
CA LEU A 208 -25.17 -2.86 1.90
C LEU A 208 -25.75 -4.04 2.69
N ASN A 209 -26.55 -3.76 3.73
CA ASN A 209 -27.05 -4.75 4.67
C ASN A 209 -25.93 -5.64 5.24
N LYS A 210 -24.84 -5.00 5.74
CA LYS A 210 -23.63 -5.67 6.26
C LYS A 210 -23.51 -5.49 7.78
N VAL A 211 -23.09 -6.56 8.42
CA VAL A 211 -22.77 -6.59 9.85
C VAL A 211 -21.30 -6.92 10.08
N GLU A 212 -20.87 -6.81 11.31
CA GLU A 212 -19.49 -7.12 11.72
C GLU A 212 -19.04 -8.49 11.20
N ASN A 213 -17.81 -8.57 10.69
CA ASN A 213 -17.18 -9.74 10.06
C ASN A 213 -17.76 -10.18 8.70
N ASP A 214 -18.70 -9.43 8.12
CA ASP A 214 -19.16 -9.72 6.76
C ASP A 214 -18.05 -9.44 5.73
N ARG A 215 -18.02 -10.27 4.69
CA ARG A 215 -17.14 -10.07 3.53
C ARG A 215 -17.53 -8.82 2.75
N VAL A 216 -16.53 -8.06 2.32
CA VAL A 216 -16.70 -6.84 1.55
C VAL A 216 -15.75 -6.84 0.36
N ILE A 217 -16.24 -6.33 -0.77
CA ILE A 217 -15.47 -6.17 -2.00
C ILE A 217 -15.43 -4.68 -2.38
N LEU A 218 -14.23 -4.18 -2.62
CA LEU A 218 -13.97 -2.83 -3.10
C LEU A 218 -13.39 -2.89 -4.50
N ASP A 219 -13.97 -2.16 -5.43
CA ASP A 219 -13.42 -1.93 -6.76
C ASP A 219 -12.98 -0.46 -6.87
N ILE A 220 -11.68 -0.24 -7.08
CA ILE A 220 -11.07 1.09 -7.19
C ILE A 220 -10.74 1.33 -8.65
N ASP A 221 -11.28 2.39 -9.23
CA ASP A 221 -10.95 2.81 -10.59
C ASP A 221 -9.56 3.46 -10.60
N ILE A 222 -8.64 2.93 -11.41
CA ILE A 222 -7.31 3.47 -11.55
C ILE A 222 -7.28 4.32 -12.82
N TYR A 223 -7.03 5.61 -12.65
CA TYR A 223 -6.70 6.50 -13.75
C TYR A 223 -5.17 6.54 -13.90
N PRO A 224 -4.61 6.25 -15.10
CA PRO A 224 -3.19 6.45 -15.32
C PRO A 224 -2.88 7.93 -15.15
N ARG A 225 -1.81 8.26 -14.42
CA ARG A 225 -1.31 9.65 -14.42
C ARG A 225 -1.01 10.02 -15.87
N ILE A 226 -1.69 11.02 -16.37
CA ILE A 226 -1.34 11.68 -17.62
C ILE A 226 -0.16 12.59 -17.25
N ASN A 227 1.07 12.21 -17.69
CA ASN A 227 2.25 13.07 -17.57
C ASN A 227 2.15 14.19 -18.59
#